data_9d5ceda116a336b226b8c8729ef5754a
#
_entry.id   9d5ceda116a336b226b8c8729ef5754a
#
_cell.length_a   1.000
_cell.length_b   1.000
_cell.length_c   1.000
_cell.angle_alpha   90.00
_cell.angle_beta   90.00
_cell.angle_gamma   90.00
#
_symmetry.space_group_name_H-M   'P 1'
#
loop_
_entity.id
_entity.type
_entity.pdbx_description
1 polymer ?
#
loop_
_entity_poly.entity_id
_entity_poly.type
_entity_poly.pdbx_seq_one_letter_code
_entity_poly.pdbx_strand_id
1 'polypeptide(L)'
;VFCFVVAGFNDKSEYAVITKSLPVNVADGTDIVMTLGGISDDVKSLKLCVISRLRECIVEFKTMEDEELTAVTDTILMDVGTLDVGMFSSIQSQVFDKRCVACHGQTGSASGNLFLTEGKSYHALVNQPAHKNSDILLVKPGSAEESFLHLVLNRAGDTSMNHTDMLSEDEQPLLKLIDNWINEGIFLNNE
;
A
#
# COMPACT_ATOMS: atom_id res chain seq x y z
N VAL A 1 -3.61 -0.37 12.36
CA VAL A 1 -2.20 -0.70 12.21
C VAL A 1 -2.06 -1.71 11.09
N PHE A 2 -1.22 -1.43 10.12
CA PHE A 2 -0.84 -2.33 9.03
C PHE A 2 0.50 -2.98 9.35
N CYS A 3 0.68 -4.24 8.94
CA CYS A 3 1.91 -4.98 9.20
C CYS A 3 2.46 -5.57 7.90
N PHE A 4 3.76 -5.41 7.69
CA PHE A 4 4.49 -6.13 6.64
C PHE A 4 4.79 -7.54 7.11
N VAL A 5 4.38 -8.53 6.33
CA VAL A 5 4.44 -9.92 6.72
C VAL A 5 4.76 -10.86 5.55
N VAL A 6 5.31 -12.01 5.86
CA VAL A 6 5.11 -13.21 5.05
C VAL A 6 3.88 -13.93 5.61
N ALA A 7 2.90 -14.20 4.78
CA ALA A 7 1.61 -14.74 5.16
C ALA A 7 1.18 -15.91 4.28
N GLY A 8 0.55 -16.93 4.88
CA GLY A 8 -0.07 -18.04 4.16
C GLY A 8 -1.59 -17.89 4.13
N PHE A 9 -2.18 -18.18 2.98
CA PHE A 9 -3.61 -18.12 2.72
C PHE A 9 -4.12 -19.47 2.23
N ASN A 10 -5.40 -19.74 2.44
CA ASN A 10 -6.10 -20.93 1.95
C ASN A 10 -7.44 -20.57 1.30
N ASP A 11 -8.10 -21.55 0.67
CA ASP A 11 -9.36 -21.36 -0.03
C ASP A 11 -10.58 -21.20 0.90
N LYS A 12 -10.39 -21.36 2.21
CA LYS A 12 -11.50 -21.34 3.19
C LYS A 12 -11.73 -19.95 3.79
N SER A 13 -10.77 -19.03 3.61
CA SER A 13 -10.80 -17.72 4.24
C SER A 13 -10.00 -16.71 3.41
N GLU A 14 -10.49 -15.48 3.33
CA GLU A 14 -9.77 -14.33 2.78
C GLU A 14 -8.67 -13.81 3.72
N TYR A 15 -8.65 -14.29 4.97
CA TYR A 15 -7.69 -13.89 5.98
C TYR A 15 -6.51 -14.87 6.05
N ALA A 16 -5.31 -14.33 6.27
CA ALA A 16 -4.12 -15.16 6.44
C ALA A 16 -4.25 -16.11 7.62
N VAL A 17 -3.99 -17.40 7.38
CA VAL A 17 -4.04 -18.47 8.40
C VAL A 17 -2.73 -18.56 9.19
N ILE A 18 -1.62 -18.15 8.58
CA ILE A 18 -0.32 -18.06 9.23
C ILE A 18 0.38 -16.77 8.80
N THR A 19 1.08 -16.11 9.71
CA THR A 19 1.81 -14.87 9.42
C THR A 19 3.10 -14.79 10.21
N LYS A 20 4.11 -14.13 9.62
CA LYS A 20 5.33 -13.71 10.29
C LYS A 20 5.71 -12.31 9.86
N SER A 21 5.77 -11.38 10.81
CA SER A 21 6.11 -9.99 10.54
C SER A 21 7.58 -9.84 10.13
N LEU A 22 7.82 -8.92 9.20
CA LEU A 22 9.18 -8.49 8.90
C LEU A 22 9.78 -7.79 10.14
N PRO A 23 11.11 -7.85 10.30
CA PRO A 23 11.80 -7.06 11.31
C PRO A 23 11.53 -5.57 11.10
N VAL A 24 11.31 -4.84 12.18
CA VAL A 24 11.19 -3.37 12.16
C VAL A 24 12.56 -2.73 12.40
N ASN A 25 12.73 -1.50 11.97
CA ASN A 25 13.97 -0.71 12.15
C ASN A 25 15.19 -1.35 11.49
N VAL A 26 15.03 -1.89 10.31
CA VAL A 26 16.12 -2.42 9.48
C VAL A 26 16.67 -1.27 8.63
N ALA A 27 18.00 -1.14 8.57
CA ALA A 27 18.63 -0.12 7.74
C ALA A 27 18.42 -0.43 6.25
N ASP A 28 18.31 0.62 5.43
CA ASP A 28 18.20 0.48 3.98
C ASP A 28 19.34 -0.34 3.39
N GLY A 29 19.02 -1.19 2.43
CA GLY A 29 19.98 -2.09 1.78
C GLY A 29 20.41 -3.29 2.61
N THR A 30 19.75 -3.56 3.76
CA THR A 30 20.02 -4.76 4.55
C THR A 30 19.30 -5.97 3.97
N ASP A 31 20.03 -7.05 3.73
CA ASP A 31 19.44 -8.33 3.35
C ASP A 31 18.68 -8.93 4.54
N ILE A 32 17.39 -9.24 4.33
CA ILE A 32 16.53 -9.87 5.33
C ILE A 32 16.28 -11.31 4.89
N VAL A 33 16.70 -12.27 5.72
CA VAL A 33 16.34 -13.67 5.56
C VAL A 33 15.36 -14.06 6.66
N MET A 34 14.20 -14.55 6.25
CA MET A 34 13.14 -14.98 7.17
C MET A 34 12.73 -16.42 6.90
N THR A 35 12.41 -17.15 7.97
CA THR A 35 11.82 -18.48 7.85
C THR A 35 10.42 -18.46 8.45
N LEU A 36 9.43 -18.83 7.66
CA LEU A 36 8.08 -19.13 8.12
C LEU A 36 7.95 -20.64 8.28
N GLY A 37 7.79 -21.12 9.52
CA GLY A 37 7.61 -22.52 9.83
C GLY A 37 6.17 -22.84 10.22
N GLY A 38 5.81 -24.14 10.21
CA GLY A 38 4.48 -24.60 10.60
C GLY A 38 3.40 -24.32 9.54
N ILE A 39 3.80 -24.28 8.28
CA ILE A 39 2.87 -24.18 7.16
C ILE A 39 2.12 -25.49 7.04
N SER A 40 0.79 -25.46 7.15
CA SER A 40 -0.07 -26.64 6.99
C SER A 40 -0.36 -26.92 5.52
N ASP A 41 -0.70 -28.17 5.21
CA ASP A 41 -0.97 -28.63 3.84
C ASP A 41 -2.20 -27.96 3.17
N ASP A 42 -3.01 -27.25 3.95
CA ASP A 42 -4.15 -26.51 3.44
C ASP A 42 -3.80 -25.06 3.03
N VAL A 43 -2.58 -24.61 3.20
CA VAL A 43 -2.09 -23.33 2.67
C VAL A 43 -1.92 -23.46 1.16
N LYS A 44 -2.56 -22.56 0.39
CA LYS A 44 -2.60 -22.55 -1.06
C LYS A 44 -1.72 -21.48 -1.68
N SER A 45 -1.43 -20.42 -0.93
CA SER A 45 -0.48 -19.41 -1.37
C SER A 45 0.31 -18.83 -0.21
N LEU A 46 1.56 -18.46 -0.48
CA LEU A 46 2.41 -17.66 0.41
C LEU A 46 2.62 -16.30 -0.22
N LYS A 47 2.39 -15.25 0.56
CA LYS A 47 2.53 -13.87 0.10
C LYS A 47 3.47 -13.07 0.99
N LEU A 48 4.33 -12.28 0.35
CA LEU A 48 4.93 -11.12 1.01
C LEU A 48 3.96 -9.96 0.80
N CYS A 49 3.40 -9.43 1.88
CA CYS A 49 2.30 -8.49 1.80
C CYS A 49 2.19 -7.57 3.02
N VAL A 50 1.38 -6.52 2.86
CA VAL A 50 0.84 -5.74 3.97
C VAL A 50 -0.52 -6.32 4.34
N ILE A 51 -0.72 -6.60 5.62
CA ILE A 51 -2.00 -7.07 6.13
C ILE A 51 -2.65 -6.06 7.08
N SER A 52 -3.99 -6.08 7.11
CA SER A 52 -4.80 -5.39 8.11
C SER A 52 -4.73 -6.09 9.48
N ARG A 53 -5.35 -5.47 10.51
CA ARG A 53 -5.51 -6.10 11.84
C ARG A 53 -6.30 -7.40 11.79
N LEU A 54 -7.17 -7.58 10.79
CA LEU A 54 -7.93 -8.81 10.58
C LEU A 54 -7.17 -9.85 9.73
N ARG A 55 -5.90 -9.58 9.39
CA ARG A 55 -5.04 -10.39 8.53
C ARG A 55 -5.51 -10.46 7.07
N GLU A 56 -6.26 -9.49 6.60
CA GLU A 56 -6.61 -9.32 5.20
C GLU A 56 -5.41 -8.79 4.43
N CYS A 57 -5.12 -9.32 3.25
CA CYS A 57 -4.05 -8.83 2.38
C CYS A 57 -4.48 -7.50 1.74
N ILE A 58 -3.78 -6.42 2.06
CA ILE A 58 -4.08 -5.07 1.54
C ILE A 58 -3.17 -4.71 0.36
N VAL A 59 -1.89 -5.05 0.47
CA VAL A 59 -0.89 -4.84 -0.57
C VAL A 59 -0.08 -6.10 -0.74
N GLU A 60 -0.01 -6.59 -1.96
CA GLU A 60 0.78 -7.76 -2.33
C GLU A 60 2.05 -7.33 -3.07
N PHE A 61 3.21 -7.82 -2.63
CA PHE A 61 4.49 -7.59 -3.27
C PHE A 61 4.97 -8.80 -4.07
N LYS A 62 4.79 -9.99 -3.50
CA LYS A 62 5.17 -11.25 -4.11
C LYS A 62 4.23 -12.35 -3.65
N THR A 63 3.85 -13.22 -4.58
CA THR A 63 3.06 -14.43 -4.28
C THR A 63 3.75 -15.66 -4.83
N MET A 64 3.67 -16.75 -4.08
CA MET A 64 3.92 -18.13 -4.53
C MET A 64 2.62 -18.91 -4.39
N GLU A 65 2.17 -19.51 -5.47
CA GLU A 65 0.91 -20.26 -5.54
C GLU A 65 1.12 -21.75 -5.22
N ASP A 66 0.00 -22.49 -5.04
CA ASP A 66 -0.04 -23.90 -4.63
C ASP A 66 0.89 -24.81 -5.45
N GLU A 67 0.98 -24.58 -6.75
CA GLU A 67 1.85 -25.37 -7.64
C GLU A 67 3.34 -25.25 -7.26
N GLU A 68 3.78 -24.08 -6.86
CA GLU A 68 5.15 -23.82 -6.41
C GLU A 68 5.39 -24.38 -5.01
N LEU A 69 4.36 -24.36 -4.15
CA LEU A 69 4.44 -24.87 -2.77
C LEU A 69 4.49 -26.39 -2.71
N THR A 70 3.73 -27.07 -3.57
CA THR A 70 3.61 -28.53 -3.59
C THR A 70 4.77 -29.21 -4.33
N ALA A 71 5.52 -28.49 -5.14
CA ALA A 71 6.66 -29.02 -5.90
C ALA A 71 7.87 -29.42 -5.02
N VAL A 72 7.91 -28.94 -3.75
CA VAL A 72 9.05 -29.11 -2.85
C VAL A 72 8.64 -29.79 -1.55
N THR A 73 9.39 -30.79 -1.12
CA THR A 73 9.11 -31.58 0.10
C THR A 73 9.84 -31.09 1.35
N ASP A 74 10.64 -30.03 1.25
CA ASP A 74 11.44 -29.47 2.35
C ASP A 74 11.26 -27.95 2.42
N THR A 75 12.33 -27.19 2.43
CA THR A 75 12.29 -25.72 2.53
C THR A 75 12.05 -25.10 1.16
N ILE A 76 11.02 -24.24 1.08
CA ILE A 76 10.71 -23.46 -0.11
C ILE A 76 11.40 -22.10 0.00
N LEU A 77 12.11 -21.70 -1.03
CA LEU A 77 12.75 -20.38 -1.11
C LEU A 77 11.87 -19.41 -1.91
N MET A 78 11.38 -18.39 -1.23
CA MET A 78 10.76 -17.21 -1.89
C MET A 78 11.82 -16.12 -2.03
N ASP A 79 12.47 -16.04 -3.19
CA ASP A 79 13.36 -14.91 -3.50
C ASP A 79 12.53 -13.74 -4.00
N VAL A 80 12.59 -12.62 -3.29
CA VAL A 80 11.84 -11.40 -3.61
C VAL A 80 12.71 -10.29 -4.20
N GLY A 81 14.03 -10.51 -4.28
CA GLY A 81 14.97 -9.48 -4.71
C GLY A 81 14.94 -8.25 -3.80
N THR A 82 15.21 -7.09 -4.37
CA THR A 82 15.15 -5.81 -3.66
C THR A 82 13.75 -5.21 -3.79
N LEU A 83 13.11 -4.94 -2.66
CA LEU A 83 11.79 -4.32 -2.60
C LEU A 83 11.81 -3.12 -1.67
N ASP A 84 11.17 -2.03 -2.09
CA ASP A 84 10.79 -0.95 -1.19
C ASP A 84 9.45 -1.29 -0.55
N VAL A 85 9.49 -1.59 0.75
CA VAL A 85 8.31 -1.97 1.55
C VAL A 85 7.83 -0.82 2.45
N GLY A 86 8.26 0.41 2.18
CA GLY A 86 7.78 1.60 2.87
C GLY A 86 6.28 1.81 2.67
N MET A 87 5.61 2.43 3.63
CA MET A 87 4.17 2.69 3.53
C MET A 87 3.85 3.61 2.35
N PHE A 88 4.63 4.67 2.15
CA PHE A 88 4.42 5.57 1.02
C PHE A 88 4.73 4.89 -0.32
N SER A 89 5.77 4.09 -0.40
CA SER A 89 6.11 3.31 -1.61
C SER A 89 5.01 2.31 -1.97
N SER A 90 4.37 1.73 -0.98
CA SER A 90 3.19 0.89 -1.17
C SER A 90 2.01 1.69 -1.75
N ILE A 91 1.76 2.90 -1.23
CA ILE A 91 0.74 3.81 -1.78
C ILE A 91 1.11 4.22 -3.21
N GLN A 92 2.37 4.57 -3.46
CA GLN A 92 2.85 4.91 -4.79
C GLN A 92 2.54 3.81 -5.80
N SER A 93 3.02 2.60 -5.53
CA SER A 93 2.92 1.47 -6.46
C SER A 93 1.50 0.93 -6.62
N GLN A 94 0.69 0.92 -5.57
CA GLN A 94 -0.64 0.31 -5.60
C GLN A 94 -1.76 1.29 -5.93
N VAL A 95 -1.59 2.57 -5.60
CA VAL A 95 -2.63 3.59 -5.84
C VAL A 95 -2.22 4.54 -6.95
N PHE A 96 -1.12 5.28 -6.76
CA PHE A 96 -0.80 6.35 -7.69
C PHE A 96 -0.43 5.82 -9.07
N ASP A 97 0.49 4.86 -9.17
CA ASP A 97 0.95 4.32 -10.45
C ASP A 97 -0.15 3.55 -11.20
N LYS A 98 -1.06 2.91 -10.49
CA LYS A 98 -2.13 2.12 -11.12
C LYS A 98 -3.38 2.94 -11.47
N ARG A 99 -3.69 4.00 -10.71
CA ARG A 99 -4.99 4.68 -10.76
C ARG A 99 -4.91 6.16 -11.11
N CYS A 100 -3.82 6.84 -10.74
CA CYS A 100 -3.79 8.29 -10.76
C CYS A 100 -2.90 8.87 -11.86
N VAL A 101 -1.78 8.21 -12.18
CA VAL A 101 -0.78 8.73 -13.14
C VAL A 101 -1.31 8.86 -14.56
N ALA A 102 -2.36 8.15 -14.93
CA ALA A 102 -3.00 8.31 -16.25
C ALA A 102 -3.43 9.77 -16.51
N CYS A 103 -3.91 10.48 -15.46
CA CYS A 103 -4.30 11.88 -15.51
C CYS A 103 -3.28 12.79 -14.82
N HIS A 104 -2.56 12.31 -13.82
CA HIS A 104 -1.65 13.07 -12.97
C HIS A 104 -0.17 12.71 -13.17
N GLY A 105 0.20 12.11 -14.31
CA GLY A 105 1.58 11.66 -14.55
C GLY A 105 2.27 12.30 -15.75
N GLN A 106 1.53 12.90 -16.70
CA GLN A 106 2.10 13.38 -17.94
C GLN A 106 2.89 14.66 -17.75
N THR A 107 4.11 14.69 -18.29
CA THR A 107 4.93 15.90 -18.35
C THR A 107 4.28 16.93 -19.25
N GLY A 108 3.93 18.08 -18.69
CA GLY A 108 3.42 19.26 -19.41
C GLY A 108 1.90 19.45 -19.38
N SER A 109 1.11 18.47 -18.96
CA SER A 109 -0.35 18.58 -18.91
C SER A 109 -1.05 17.76 -17.84
N ALA A 110 -0.39 17.53 -16.69
CA ALA A 110 -1.03 16.83 -15.58
C ALA A 110 -2.27 17.59 -15.08
N SER A 111 -3.38 16.87 -14.91
CA SER A 111 -4.62 17.44 -14.41
C SER A 111 -4.41 18.17 -13.09
N GLY A 112 -4.89 19.41 -12.99
CA GLY A 112 -4.68 20.27 -11.81
C GLY A 112 -3.21 20.61 -11.52
N ASN A 113 -2.31 20.44 -12.50
CA ASN A 113 -0.85 20.60 -12.32
C ASN A 113 -0.28 19.73 -11.17
N LEU A 114 -0.93 18.60 -10.88
CA LEU A 114 -0.55 17.67 -9.82
C LEU A 114 0.17 16.47 -10.46
N PHE A 115 1.42 16.22 -10.03
CA PHE A 115 2.25 15.14 -10.54
C PHE A 115 2.38 14.04 -9.48
N LEU A 116 1.75 12.88 -9.76
CA LEU A 116 1.73 11.73 -8.85
C LEU A 116 2.67 10.59 -9.29
N THR A 117 3.67 10.90 -10.12
CA THR A 117 4.71 9.93 -10.49
C THR A 117 5.71 9.73 -9.36
N GLU A 118 6.35 8.56 -9.36
CA GLU A 118 7.42 8.23 -8.43
C GLU A 118 8.48 9.35 -8.36
N GLY A 119 8.98 9.63 -7.18
CA GLY A 119 9.94 10.70 -6.89
C GLY A 119 9.35 12.12 -6.89
N LYS A 120 8.09 12.33 -7.32
CA LYS A 120 7.44 13.65 -7.32
C LYS A 120 6.22 13.72 -6.41
N SER A 121 5.47 12.64 -6.32
CA SER A 121 4.16 12.58 -5.68
C SER A 121 4.16 13.06 -4.23
N TYR A 122 5.13 12.68 -3.44
CA TYR A 122 5.24 13.11 -2.04
C TYR A 122 5.31 14.64 -1.92
N HIS A 123 6.25 15.26 -2.61
CA HIS A 123 6.42 16.72 -2.57
C HIS A 123 5.28 17.48 -3.24
N ALA A 124 4.59 16.85 -4.19
CA ALA A 124 3.42 17.43 -4.82
C ALA A 124 2.16 17.38 -3.95
N LEU A 125 2.12 16.50 -2.94
CA LEU A 125 0.96 16.29 -2.09
C LEU A 125 1.10 16.94 -0.71
N VAL A 126 2.25 16.71 -0.05
CA VAL A 126 2.39 17.03 1.37
C VAL A 126 2.52 18.53 1.59
N ASN A 127 1.65 19.09 2.44
CA ASN A 127 1.57 20.52 2.74
C ASN A 127 1.34 21.41 1.51
N GLN A 128 0.85 20.85 0.38
CA GLN A 128 0.53 21.65 -0.80
C GLN A 128 -0.97 22.01 -0.82
N PRO A 129 -1.32 23.25 -1.16
CA PRO A 129 -2.73 23.66 -1.26
C PRO A 129 -3.41 22.97 -2.44
N ALA A 130 -4.67 22.61 -2.29
CA ALA A 130 -5.46 22.07 -3.38
C ALA A 130 -5.74 23.17 -4.43
N HIS A 131 -5.57 22.86 -5.72
CA HIS A 131 -5.65 23.84 -6.81
C HIS A 131 -7.01 24.58 -6.87
N LYS A 132 -8.11 23.88 -6.57
CA LYS A 132 -9.45 24.47 -6.61
C LYS A 132 -9.94 25.01 -5.28
N ASN A 133 -9.30 24.70 -4.19
CA ASN A 133 -9.60 25.21 -2.87
C ASN A 133 -8.30 25.36 -2.05
N SER A 134 -7.69 26.53 -2.17
CA SER A 134 -6.42 26.81 -1.51
C SER A 134 -6.46 26.80 0.03
N ASP A 135 -7.65 26.78 0.61
CA ASP A 135 -7.83 26.71 2.06
C ASP A 135 -7.66 25.30 2.61
N ILE A 136 -7.64 24.29 1.72
CA ILE A 136 -7.46 22.89 2.07
C ILE A 136 -6.13 22.40 1.49
N LEU A 137 -5.34 21.69 2.31
CA LEU A 137 -4.11 21.05 1.83
C LEU A 137 -4.44 19.72 1.13
N LEU A 138 -3.69 19.39 0.08
CA LEU A 138 -3.80 18.09 -0.59
C LEU A 138 -3.55 16.95 0.40
N VAL A 139 -2.50 17.05 1.19
CA VAL A 139 -2.24 16.21 2.35
C VAL A 139 -1.86 17.09 3.52
N LYS A 140 -2.67 17.06 4.58
CA LYS A 140 -2.41 17.71 5.87
C LYS A 140 -1.83 16.69 6.83
N PRO A 141 -0.53 16.77 7.18
CA PRO A 141 0.10 15.81 8.10
C PRO A 141 -0.66 15.69 9.42
N GLY A 142 -0.93 14.46 9.84
CA GLY A 142 -1.63 14.16 11.09
C GLY A 142 -3.15 14.24 11.01
N SER A 143 -3.74 14.58 9.84
CA SER A 143 -5.20 14.69 9.71
C SER A 143 -5.69 14.26 8.33
N ALA A 144 -6.01 12.97 8.17
CA ALA A 144 -6.56 12.45 6.93
C ALA A 144 -7.91 13.11 6.59
N GLU A 145 -8.80 13.26 7.56
CA GLU A 145 -10.15 13.86 7.36
C GLU A 145 -10.12 15.31 6.87
N GLU A 146 -9.01 16.05 7.16
CA GLU A 146 -8.82 17.41 6.69
C GLU A 146 -7.93 17.48 5.43
N SER A 147 -7.56 16.33 4.86
CA SER A 147 -6.74 16.23 3.65
C SER A 147 -7.62 16.11 2.41
N PHE A 148 -7.38 16.94 1.40
CA PHE A 148 -8.15 16.92 0.16
C PHE A 148 -8.07 15.57 -0.55
N LEU A 149 -6.92 14.89 -0.49
CA LEU A 149 -6.74 13.55 -1.04
C LEU A 149 -7.74 12.55 -0.45
N HIS A 150 -7.93 12.54 0.88
CA HIS A 150 -8.96 11.72 1.53
C HIS A 150 -10.37 12.10 1.06
N LEU A 151 -10.67 13.40 1.05
CA LEU A 151 -12.02 13.90 0.71
C LEU A 151 -12.44 13.53 -0.72
N VAL A 152 -11.53 13.55 -1.70
CA VAL A 152 -11.86 13.22 -3.08
C VAL A 152 -11.97 11.72 -3.33
N LEU A 153 -11.28 10.90 -2.55
CA LEU A 153 -11.34 9.43 -2.64
C LEU A 153 -12.47 8.84 -1.81
N ASN A 154 -12.89 9.54 -0.75
CA ASN A 154 -13.97 9.10 0.14
C ASN A 154 -15.33 9.50 -0.44
N ARG A 155 -16.24 8.53 -0.60
CA ARG A 155 -17.61 8.74 -1.12
C ARG A 155 -18.46 9.70 -0.31
N ALA A 156 -18.09 10.02 0.92
CA ALA A 156 -18.82 10.95 1.78
C ALA A 156 -18.52 12.45 1.51
N GLY A 157 -17.53 12.76 0.67
CA GLY A 157 -17.15 14.14 0.35
C GLY A 157 -17.98 14.70 -0.81
N ASP A 158 -18.71 15.79 -0.57
CA ASP A 158 -19.37 16.56 -1.62
C ASP A 158 -18.34 17.50 -2.28
N THR A 159 -17.49 16.93 -3.12
CA THR A 159 -16.60 17.73 -3.95
C THR A 159 -17.00 17.57 -5.42
N SER A 160 -17.06 18.70 -6.16
CA SER A 160 -17.29 18.70 -7.62
C SER A 160 -16.18 17.98 -8.41
N MET A 161 -15.22 17.34 -7.73
CA MET A 161 -14.08 16.60 -8.26
C MET A 161 -13.95 15.24 -7.58
N ASN A 162 -15.04 14.56 -7.41
CA ASN A 162 -15.08 13.24 -6.81
C ASN A 162 -14.28 12.23 -7.64
N HIS A 163 -13.32 11.60 -7.00
CA HIS A 163 -12.55 10.46 -7.51
C HIS A 163 -12.99 9.15 -6.82
N THR A 164 -14.23 9.10 -6.36
CA THR A 164 -14.78 7.98 -5.59
C THR A 164 -14.79 6.66 -6.36
N ASP A 165 -14.75 6.73 -7.69
CA ASP A 165 -14.71 5.55 -8.56
C ASP A 165 -13.28 5.05 -8.82
N MET A 166 -12.26 5.77 -8.31
CA MET A 166 -10.86 5.35 -8.48
C MET A 166 -10.47 4.17 -7.59
N LEU A 167 -11.18 3.96 -6.49
CA LEU A 167 -11.04 2.80 -5.63
C LEU A 167 -12.38 2.06 -5.56
N SER A 168 -12.42 0.80 -6.00
CA SER A 168 -13.58 -0.07 -5.88
C SER A 168 -13.93 -0.36 -4.42
N GLU A 169 -15.04 -1.04 -4.16
CA GLU A 169 -15.41 -1.44 -2.80
C GLU A 169 -14.36 -2.37 -2.17
N ASP A 170 -13.81 -3.29 -2.96
CA ASP A 170 -12.75 -4.21 -2.53
C ASP A 170 -11.41 -3.50 -2.27
N GLU A 171 -11.23 -2.30 -2.83
CA GLU A 171 -10.01 -1.49 -2.69
C GLU A 171 -10.11 -0.41 -1.59
N GLN A 172 -11.22 -0.34 -0.85
CA GLN A 172 -11.36 0.57 0.30
C GLN A 172 -10.26 0.39 1.36
N PRO A 173 -9.67 -0.79 1.56
CA PRO A 173 -8.48 -0.92 2.39
C PRO A 173 -7.29 -0.06 1.95
N LEU A 174 -7.14 0.27 0.65
CA LEU A 174 -6.10 1.18 0.16
C LEU A 174 -6.33 2.63 0.61
N LEU A 175 -7.61 3.08 0.70
CA LEU A 175 -7.92 4.39 1.30
C LEU A 175 -7.51 4.42 2.78
N LYS A 176 -7.77 3.34 3.52
CA LYS A 176 -7.33 3.23 4.91
C LYS A 176 -5.81 3.23 5.06
N LEU A 177 -5.09 2.68 4.08
CA LEU A 177 -3.62 2.74 4.05
C LEU A 177 -3.13 4.19 3.87
N ILE A 178 -3.75 4.95 2.96
CA ILE A 178 -3.48 6.38 2.76
C ILE A 178 -3.77 7.16 4.03
N ASP A 179 -4.93 6.96 4.64
CA ASP A 179 -5.35 7.64 5.87
C ASP A 179 -4.39 7.36 7.02
N ASN A 180 -3.94 6.11 7.14
CA ASN A 180 -2.99 5.71 8.17
C ASN A 180 -1.64 6.39 7.97
N TRP A 181 -1.14 6.43 6.72
CA TRP A 181 0.09 7.16 6.39
C TRP A 181 0.00 8.64 6.74
N ILE A 182 -1.11 9.30 6.38
CA ILE A 182 -1.33 10.72 6.71
C ILE A 182 -1.36 10.93 8.23
N ASN A 183 -2.09 10.09 8.96
CA ASN A 183 -2.30 10.24 10.41
C ASN A 183 -1.05 9.87 11.24
N GLU A 184 -0.21 8.96 10.77
CA GLU A 184 1.01 8.53 11.48
C GLU A 184 2.22 9.46 11.24
N GLY A 185 2.08 10.49 10.42
CA GLY A 185 3.10 11.54 10.30
C GLY A 185 3.82 11.59 8.97
N ILE A 186 3.30 10.90 7.91
CA ILE A 186 3.75 11.07 6.52
C ILE A 186 5.25 10.88 6.26
N PHE A 187 5.88 9.90 6.88
CA PHE A 187 7.27 9.58 6.59
C PHE A 187 7.43 9.07 5.15
N LEU A 188 8.42 9.58 4.41
CA LEU A 188 8.77 9.11 3.06
C LEU A 188 9.24 7.66 3.11
N ASN A 189 10.16 7.39 3.99
CA ASN A 189 10.68 6.09 4.39
C ASN A 189 11.10 6.21 5.84
N ASN A 190 11.20 5.11 6.55
CA ASN A 190 11.68 5.13 7.93
C ASN A 190 13.08 5.74 8.00
N GLU A 191 13.17 7.07 8.18
CA GLU A 191 14.38 7.69 8.69
C GLU A 191 14.53 7.41 10.18
#